data_747193daf00c39185ad8f40057498b4b
#
_entry.id   747193daf00c39185ad8f40057498b4b
#
_cell.length_a   1.000
_cell.length_b   1.000
_cell.length_c   1.000
_cell.angle_alpha   90.00
_cell.angle_beta   90.00
_cell.angle_gamma   90.00
#
_symmetry.space_group_name_H-M   'P 1'
#
loop_
_entity.id
_entity.type
_entity.pdbx_description
1 polymer ?
#
loop_
_entity_poly.entity_id
_entity_poly.type
_entity_poly.pdbx_seq_one_letter_code
_entity_poly.pdbx_strand_id
1 'polypeptide(L)'
;MKKVLVLGGTRFFGVHLVEALLNEGIEVTVATRGNTAHVFSKKVNHMVIDRSSLLADKEKLQSEKWDVVFDQICYASRDALDAVEVFNGHTKKYVLTSSKSVYEGKELSKEEDFIPEKHSIVMGTKENFTYAEGKRQAEAVFFQHAEFPVAAVRPPIVIGEHDYTNRLKYYVGKIMSGDEFHLVNSDAYIDFISEEEIGQFLAWIGLSTFTGAVNATSKGKIKLKDLVHLIEAEAGKEARISLNPI
;
A
#
# COMPACT_ATOMS: atom_id res chain seq x y z
N MET A 1 -12.83 -20.75 -12.31
CA MET A 1 -12.91 -19.53 -11.50
C MET A 1 -11.48 -19.10 -11.18
N LYS A 2 -11.16 -17.81 -11.24
CA LYS A 2 -9.81 -17.33 -10.88
C LYS A 2 -9.60 -17.49 -9.38
N LYS A 3 -8.40 -17.94 -8.96
CA LYS A 3 -7.99 -18.05 -7.56
C LYS A 3 -7.00 -16.97 -7.22
N VAL A 4 -7.31 -16.17 -6.22
CA VAL A 4 -6.51 -15.02 -5.81
C VAL A 4 -6.10 -15.16 -4.35
N LEU A 5 -4.82 -14.85 -4.08
CA LEU A 5 -4.28 -14.73 -2.73
C LEU A 5 -4.08 -13.26 -2.39
N VAL A 6 -4.55 -12.84 -1.21
CA VAL A 6 -4.30 -11.50 -0.66
C VAL A 6 -3.49 -11.64 0.63
N LEU A 7 -2.21 -11.27 0.58
CA LEU A 7 -1.36 -11.16 1.77
C LEU A 7 -1.71 -9.85 2.50
N GLY A 8 -2.38 -9.95 3.64
CA GLY A 8 -3.07 -8.86 4.32
C GLY A 8 -4.57 -8.86 4.01
N GLY A 9 -5.20 -7.71 3.81
CA GLY A 9 -6.58 -7.61 3.30
C GLY A 9 -7.69 -7.51 4.36
N THR A 10 -7.39 -7.61 5.66
CA THR A 10 -8.41 -7.52 6.73
C THR A 10 -8.50 -6.13 7.37
N ARG A 11 -7.79 -5.13 6.86
CA ARG A 11 -7.77 -3.77 7.41
C ARG A 11 -7.70 -2.73 6.31
N PHE A 12 -8.29 -1.56 6.54
CA PHE A 12 -8.17 -0.38 5.71
C PHE A 12 -8.52 -0.71 4.24
N PHE A 13 -7.80 -0.15 3.27
CA PHE A 13 -8.05 -0.39 1.84
C PHE A 13 -7.91 -1.85 1.39
N GLY A 14 -7.26 -2.70 2.19
CA GLY A 14 -7.22 -4.14 1.91
C GLY A 14 -8.60 -4.79 1.97
N VAL A 15 -9.51 -4.29 2.82
CA VAL A 15 -10.91 -4.73 2.88
C VAL A 15 -11.62 -4.43 1.56
N HIS A 16 -11.46 -3.19 1.06
CA HIS A 16 -12.07 -2.75 -0.20
C HIS A 16 -11.52 -3.53 -1.41
N LEU A 17 -10.22 -3.89 -1.40
CA LEU A 17 -9.65 -4.79 -2.40
C LEU A 17 -10.35 -6.15 -2.40
N VAL A 18 -10.49 -6.77 -1.23
CA VAL A 18 -11.14 -8.09 -1.12
C VAL A 18 -12.60 -8.01 -1.57
N GLU A 19 -13.35 -7.01 -1.13
CA GLU A 19 -14.75 -6.82 -1.54
C GLU A 19 -14.89 -6.59 -3.05
N ALA A 20 -13.99 -5.81 -3.67
CA ALA A 20 -13.99 -5.60 -5.10
C ALA A 20 -13.76 -6.91 -5.87
N LEU A 21 -12.81 -7.75 -5.43
CA LEU A 21 -12.56 -9.07 -6.02
C LEU A 21 -13.76 -10.01 -5.85
N LEU A 22 -14.42 -10.00 -4.70
CA LEU A 22 -15.61 -10.80 -4.43
C LEU A 22 -16.79 -10.38 -5.32
N ASN A 23 -16.93 -9.08 -5.59
CA ASN A 23 -17.96 -8.57 -6.50
C ASN A 23 -17.76 -9.03 -7.94
N GLU A 24 -16.52 -9.21 -8.38
CA GLU A 24 -16.15 -9.80 -9.68
C GLU A 24 -16.28 -11.33 -9.72
N GLY A 25 -16.78 -11.96 -8.66
CA GLY A 25 -16.96 -13.41 -8.58
C GLY A 25 -15.66 -14.21 -8.48
N ILE A 26 -14.59 -13.60 -7.96
CA ILE A 26 -13.28 -14.21 -7.78
C ILE A 26 -13.28 -15.08 -6.50
N GLU A 27 -12.59 -16.20 -6.54
CA GLU A 27 -12.29 -17.00 -5.35
C GLU A 27 -11.10 -16.38 -4.61
N VAL A 28 -11.37 -15.78 -3.43
CA VAL A 28 -10.36 -15.06 -2.65
C VAL A 28 -9.93 -15.88 -1.44
N THR A 29 -8.62 -16.01 -1.29
CA THR A 29 -7.97 -16.46 -0.07
C THR A 29 -7.25 -15.28 0.58
N VAL A 30 -7.62 -14.94 1.81
CA VAL A 30 -6.95 -13.91 2.61
C VAL A 30 -5.95 -14.58 3.54
N ALA A 31 -4.69 -14.17 3.44
CA ALA A 31 -3.61 -14.71 4.25
C ALA A 31 -3.12 -13.67 5.26
N THR A 32 -3.28 -13.95 6.55
CA THR A 32 -2.96 -13.05 7.67
C THR A 32 -2.52 -13.85 8.89
N ARG A 33 -2.05 -13.16 9.93
CA ARG A 33 -1.73 -13.78 11.23
C ARG A 33 -2.97 -14.19 12.05
N GLY A 34 -4.19 -13.94 11.56
CA GLY A 34 -5.44 -14.25 12.27
C GLY A 34 -5.80 -13.29 13.42
N ASN A 35 -5.03 -12.22 13.64
CA ASN A 35 -5.23 -11.31 14.79
C ASN A 35 -6.37 -10.30 14.58
N THR A 36 -6.80 -10.10 13.34
CA THR A 36 -7.88 -9.16 12.99
C THR A 36 -8.92 -9.91 12.17
N ALA A 37 -10.10 -10.08 12.74
CA ALA A 37 -11.24 -10.63 12.03
C ALA A 37 -11.91 -9.52 11.21
N HIS A 38 -12.38 -9.88 10.02
CA HIS A 38 -13.28 -9.06 9.22
C HIS A 38 -14.37 -9.94 8.63
N VAL A 39 -15.59 -9.44 8.60
CA VAL A 39 -16.72 -10.11 7.96
C VAL A 39 -16.90 -9.52 6.57
N PHE A 40 -16.62 -10.32 5.56
CA PHE A 40 -16.79 -9.93 4.15
C PHE A 40 -18.21 -10.21 3.67
N SER A 41 -18.64 -9.52 2.61
CA SER A 41 -19.97 -9.66 2.02
C SER A 41 -20.25 -11.07 1.47
N LYS A 42 -19.21 -11.80 1.08
CA LYS A 42 -19.27 -13.18 0.60
C LYS A 42 -18.21 -14.04 1.29
N LYS A 43 -18.31 -15.36 1.08
CA LYS A 43 -17.36 -16.31 1.65
C LYS A 43 -15.94 -16.07 1.13
N VAL A 44 -14.99 -15.99 2.05
CA VAL A 44 -13.55 -15.88 1.82
C VAL A 44 -12.84 -17.06 2.47
N ASN A 45 -11.84 -17.61 1.79
CA ASN A 45 -10.96 -18.58 2.39
C ASN A 45 -9.92 -17.86 3.25
N HIS A 46 -9.59 -18.41 4.41
CA HIS A 46 -8.59 -17.84 5.32
C HIS A 46 -7.38 -18.77 5.44
N MET A 47 -6.20 -18.17 5.36
CA MET A 47 -4.93 -18.85 5.57
C MET A 47 -4.15 -18.12 6.67
N VAL A 48 -3.82 -18.81 7.76
CA VAL A 48 -3.01 -18.21 8.82
C VAL A 48 -1.54 -18.36 8.45
N ILE A 49 -0.86 -17.22 8.24
CA ILE A 49 0.56 -17.11 7.94
C ILE A 49 1.17 -15.90 8.63
N ASP A 50 2.48 -15.92 8.81
CA ASP A 50 3.24 -14.72 9.16
C ASP A 50 4.06 -14.24 7.95
N ARG A 51 3.72 -13.03 7.43
CA ARG A 51 4.41 -12.45 6.27
C ARG A 51 5.91 -12.23 6.51
N SER A 52 6.33 -12.00 7.76
CA SER A 52 7.73 -11.82 8.14
C SER A 52 8.54 -13.11 8.13
N SER A 53 7.88 -14.25 8.02
CA SER A 53 8.49 -15.59 7.92
C SER A 53 7.83 -16.42 6.81
N LEU A 54 7.61 -15.81 5.65
CA LEU A 54 6.84 -16.39 4.55
C LEU A 54 7.37 -17.75 4.08
N LEU A 55 8.68 -17.96 4.16
CA LEU A 55 9.33 -19.22 3.81
C LEU A 55 8.91 -20.38 4.73
N ALA A 56 8.56 -20.12 5.99
CA ALA A 56 8.07 -21.14 6.90
C ALA A 56 6.70 -21.71 6.47
N ASP A 57 5.91 -20.91 5.75
CA ASP A 57 4.61 -21.32 5.23
C ASP A 57 4.65 -21.69 3.72
N LYS A 58 5.85 -21.89 3.14
CA LYS A 58 6.05 -22.09 1.70
C LYS A 58 5.21 -23.24 1.16
N GLU A 59 5.24 -24.41 1.76
CA GLU A 59 4.47 -25.58 1.31
C GLU A 59 2.96 -25.28 1.27
N LYS A 60 2.46 -24.60 2.30
CA LYS A 60 1.06 -24.20 2.40
C LYS A 60 0.66 -23.20 1.32
N LEU A 61 1.51 -22.22 1.04
CA LEU A 61 1.30 -21.21 0.00
C LEU A 61 1.40 -21.81 -1.41
N GLN A 62 2.23 -22.82 -1.59
CA GLN A 62 2.43 -23.54 -2.84
C GLN A 62 1.47 -24.70 -3.06
N SER A 63 0.62 -25.05 -2.07
CA SER A 63 -0.42 -26.08 -2.22
C SER A 63 -1.45 -25.74 -3.30
N GLU A 64 -1.53 -24.46 -3.68
CA GLU A 64 -2.39 -23.94 -4.75
C GLU A 64 -1.57 -23.21 -5.81
N LYS A 65 -2.15 -23.10 -7.01
CA LYS A 65 -1.66 -22.18 -8.06
C LYS A 65 -2.52 -20.93 -8.06
N TRP A 66 -1.89 -19.77 -7.96
CA TRP A 66 -2.58 -18.48 -7.87
C TRP A 66 -2.64 -17.81 -9.23
N ASP A 67 -3.81 -17.33 -9.64
CA ASP A 67 -3.90 -16.47 -10.82
C ASP A 67 -3.30 -15.09 -10.53
N VAL A 68 -3.53 -14.57 -9.30
CA VAL A 68 -2.92 -13.31 -8.84
C VAL A 68 -2.61 -13.42 -7.36
N VAL A 69 -1.44 -12.90 -6.96
CA VAL A 69 -1.09 -12.64 -5.57
C VAL A 69 -1.05 -11.14 -5.36
N PHE A 70 -1.80 -10.63 -4.38
CA PHE A 70 -1.73 -9.24 -3.91
C PHE A 70 -0.96 -9.19 -2.59
N ASP A 71 0.05 -8.33 -2.51
CA ASP A 71 0.84 -8.14 -1.29
C ASP A 71 0.71 -6.72 -0.76
N GLN A 72 -0.05 -6.58 0.34
CA GLN A 72 -0.31 -5.31 1.02
C GLN A 72 0.76 -4.97 2.06
N ILE A 73 1.64 -5.93 2.39
CA ILE A 73 2.49 -5.89 3.59
C ILE A 73 3.96 -6.27 3.32
N CYS A 74 4.46 -5.97 2.12
CA CYS A 74 5.88 -6.08 1.76
C CYS A 74 6.57 -4.74 2.00
N TYR A 75 7.59 -4.71 2.86
CA TYR A 75 8.22 -3.46 3.32
C TYR A 75 9.73 -3.41 3.10
N ALA A 76 10.36 -4.47 2.62
CA ALA A 76 11.82 -4.54 2.49
C ALA A 76 12.25 -5.57 1.43
N SER A 77 13.54 -5.54 1.10
CA SER A 77 14.14 -6.50 0.15
C SER A 77 14.03 -7.95 0.60
N ARG A 78 14.17 -8.23 1.91
CA ARG A 78 14.03 -9.59 2.43
C ARG A 78 12.60 -10.10 2.21
N ASP A 79 11.60 -9.28 2.54
CA ASP A 79 10.21 -9.65 2.30
C ASP A 79 9.95 -9.99 0.82
N ALA A 80 10.49 -9.16 -0.08
CA ALA A 80 10.31 -9.36 -1.52
C ALA A 80 11.02 -10.61 -2.02
N LEU A 81 12.24 -10.87 -1.56
CA LEU A 81 12.99 -12.06 -1.96
C LEU A 81 12.30 -13.35 -1.51
N ASP A 82 11.82 -13.38 -0.28
CA ASP A 82 11.06 -14.53 0.25
C ASP A 82 9.78 -14.77 -0.57
N ALA A 83 9.10 -13.69 -1.00
CA ALA A 83 7.94 -13.80 -1.88
C ALA A 83 8.31 -14.32 -3.29
N VAL A 84 9.41 -13.84 -3.87
CA VAL A 84 9.92 -14.35 -5.15
C VAL A 84 10.19 -15.85 -5.05
N GLU A 85 10.86 -16.30 -3.99
CA GLU A 85 11.16 -17.72 -3.79
C GLU A 85 9.91 -18.58 -3.60
N VAL A 86 8.90 -18.05 -2.90
CA VAL A 86 7.65 -18.78 -2.66
C VAL A 86 6.78 -18.87 -3.93
N PHE A 87 6.70 -17.76 -4.70
CA PHE A 87 5.71 -17.67 -5.78
C PHE A 87 6.24 -17.89 -7.18
N ASN A 88 7.57 -18.01 -7.40
CA ASN A 88 8.11 -18.43 -8.70
C ASN A 88 7.53 -19.80 -9.09
N GLY A 89 6.94 -19.86 -10.30
CA GLY A 89 6.23 -21.02 -10.80
C GLY A 89 4.87 -21.31 -10.12
N HIS A 90 4.41 -20.49 -9.14
CA HIS A 90 3.17 -20.69 -8.40
C HIS A 90 2.16 -19.56 -8.53
N THR A 91 2.51 -18.45 -9.18
CA THR A 91 1.57 -17.39 -9.54
C THR A 91 1.72 -17.00 -11.00
N LYS A 92 0.62 -16.52 -11.61
CA LYS A 92 0.63 -15.95 -12.97
C LYS A 92 0.90 -14.44 -12.96
N LYS A 93 0.66 -13.76 -11.83
CA LYS A 93 0.89 -12.32 -11.66
C LYS A 93 1.02 -11.97 -10.18
N TYR A 94 1.82 -10.95 -9.90
CA TYR A 94 1.99 -10.41 -8.55
C TYR A 94 1.70 -8.90 -8.54
N VAL A 95 0.88 -8.45 -7.60
CA VAL A 95 0.55 -7.04 -7.39
C VAL A 95 1.11 -6.59 -6.05
N LEU A 96 2.17 -5.80 -6.11
CA LEU A 96 2.80 -5.20 -4.95
C LEU A 96 2.12 -3.86 -4.63
N THR A 97 1.63 -3.69 -3.42
CA THR A 97 1.30 -2.37 -2.90
C THR A 97 2.58 -1.67 -2.47
N SER A 98 3.11 -0.84 -3.35
CA SER A 98 4.25 0.02 -3.11
C SER A 98 3.82 1.36 -2.48
N SER A 99 4.44 2.45 -2.81
CA SER A 99 4.11 3.79 -2.31
C SER A 99 4.71 4.87 -3.20
N LYS A 100 4.06 6.02 -3.29
CA LYS A 100 4.65 7.24 -3.87
C LYS A 100 5.93 7.68 -3.14
N SER A 101 6.17 7.24 -1.92
CA SER A 101 7.40 7.54 -1.16
C SER A 101 8.69 6.99 -1.79
N VAL A 102 8.61 6.13 -2.82
CA VAL A 102 9.79 5.68 -3.59
C VAL A 102 10.45 6.84 -4.36
N TYR A 103 9.71 7.92 -4.62
CA TYR A 103 10.24 9.10 -5.27
C TYR A 103 10.96 10.01 -4.28
N GLU A 104 12.05 10.61 -4.71
CA GLU A 104 12.83 11.55 -3.90
C GLU A 104 12.32 12.98 -4.10
N GLY A 105 11.48 13.46 -3.18
CA GLY A 105 11.20 14.89 -2.98
C GLY A 105 10.68 15.71 -4.17
N LYS A 106 10.24 15.08 -5.26
CA LYS A 106 9.71 15.77 -6.43
C LYS A 106 8.22 16.10 -6.25
N GLU A 107 7.82 17.31 -6.57
CA GLU A 107 6.41 17.73 -6.50
C GLU A 107 5.50 16.97 -7.47
N LEU A 108 6.01 16.68 -8.66
CA LEU A 108 5.32 15.93 -9.72
C LEU A 108 6.17 14.73 -10.08
N SER A 109 5.84 13.58 -9.51
CA SER A 109 6.56 12.35 -9.76
C SER A 109 5.85 11.52 -10.82
N LYS A 110 6.61 11.08 -11.80
CA LYS A 110 6.19 10.14 -12.83
C LYS A 110 6.80 8.78 -12.53
N GLU A 111 6.24 7.74 -13.13
CA GLU A 111 6.71 6.36 -12.93
C GLU A 111 8.21 6.20 -13.27
N GLU A 112 8.68 6.89 -14.31
CA GLU A 112 10.07 6.89 -14.75
C GLU A 112 11.06 7.60 -13.81
N ASP A 113 10.60 8.35 -12.83
CA ASP A 113 11.45 9.01 -11.83
C ASP A 113 12.07 8.03 -10.83
N PHE A 114 11.55 6.81 -10.75
CA PHE A 114 12.17 5.69 -10.05
C PHE A 114 12.06 4.41 -10.89
N ILE A 115 13.21 3.88 -11.32
CA ILE A 115 13.34 2.69 -12.17
C ILE A 115 13.89 1.54 -11.31
N PRO A 116 13.03 0.64 -10.80
CA PRO A 116 13.44 -0.41 -9.87
C PRO A 116 14.44 -1.41 -10.49
N GLU A 117 14.40 -1.63 -11.80
CA GLU A 117 15.34 -2.50 -12.52
C GLU A 117 16.78 -1.98 -12.46
N LYS A 118 16.99 -0.70 -12.18
CA LYS A 118 18.32 -0.06 -12.09
C LYS A 118 18.76 0.23 -10.66
N HIS A 119 17.87 0.03 -9.68
CA HIS A 119 18.18 0.32 -8.29
C HIS A 119 19.06 -0.78 -7.70
N SER A 120 20.13 -0.39 -7.02
CA SER A 120 21.03 -1.34 -6.34
C SER A 120 20.31 -2.02 -5.18
N ILE A 121 20.33 -3.35 -5.18
CA ILE A 121 19.68 -4.11 -4.11
C ILE A 121 20.61 -4.21 -2.90
N VAL A 122 20.12 -3.78 -1.76
CA VAL A 122 20.72 -4.01 -0.43
C VAL A 122 19.75 -4.93 0.32
N MET A 123 20.26 -6.07 0.81
CA MET A 123 19.43 -7.02 1.54
C MET A 123 19.22 -6.56 2.99
N GLY A 124 17.96 -6.56 3.42
CA GLY A 124 17.59 -6.17 4.77
C GLY A 124 16.11 -6.35 5.05
N THR A 125 15.75 -6.24 6.33
CA THR A 125 14.38 -6.22 6.84
C THR A 125 13.90 -4.77 6.96
N LYS A 126 12.63 -4.56 7.29
CA LYS A 126 12.04 -3.22 7.45
C LYS A 126 12.75 -2.35 8.51
N GLU A 127 13.42 -2.97 9.47
CA GLU A 127 14.18 -2.28 10.52
C GLU A 127 15.51 -1.69 10.02
N ASN A 128 16.01 -2.16 8.87
CA ASN A 128 17.26 -1.68 8.27
C ASN A 128 17.09 -0.46 7.36
N PHE A 129 15.86 -0.10 7.04
CA PHE A 129 15.54 0.92 6.04
C PHE A 129 14.56 1.97 6.57
N THR A 130 14.63 3.17 6.01
CA THR A 130 13.47 4.07 6.05
C THR A 130 12.31 3.43 5.27
N TYR A 131 11.08 3.85 5.54
CA TYR A 131 9.92 3.34 4.80
C TYR A 131 10.07 3.50 3.27
N ALA A 132 10.54 4.67 2.84
CA ALA A 132 10.76 4.96 1.42
C ALA A 132 11.79 4.01 0.81
N GLU A 133 12.95 3.86 1.46
CA GLU A 133 14.00 2.96 0.98
C GLU A 133 13.56 1.50 1.00
N GLY A 134 12.89 1.05 2.05
CA GLY A 134 12.35 -0.31 2.09
C GLY A 134 11.42 -0.62 0.92
N LYS A 135 10.56 0.34 0.52
CA LYS A 135 9.69 0.17 -0.66
C LYS A 135 10.49 0.17 -1.97
N ARG A 136 11.53 1.03 -2.12
CA ARG A 136 12.44 0.97 -3.27
C ARG A 136 13.13 -0.37 -3.39
N GLN A 137 13.65 -0.87 -2.28
CA GLN A 137 14.33 -2.17 -2.21
C GLN A 137 13.39 -3.34 -2.53
N ALA A 138 12.14 -3.29 -2.06
CA ALA A 138 11.15 -4.31 -2.38
C ALA A 138 10.81 -4.32 -3.88
N GLU A 139 10.56 -3.15 -4.49
CA GLU A 139 10.34 -3.06 -5.94
C GLU A 139 11.56 -3.58 -6.72
N ALA A 140 12.78 -3.17 -6.35
CA ALA A 140 14.01 -3.60 -7.03
C ALA A 140 14.13 -5.13 -7.05
N VAL A 141 13.88 -5.80 -5.92
CA VAL A 141 13.92 -7.26 -5.86
C VAL A 141 12.89 -7.89 -6.78
N PHE A 142 11.64 -7.44 -6.75
CA PHE A 142 10.60 -8.00 -7.61
C PHE A 142 10.91 -7.81 -9.09
N PHE A 143 11.31 -6.61 -9.52
CA PHE A 143 11.56 -6.33 -10.92
C PHE A 143 12.85 -6.96 -11.47
N GLN A 144 13.81 -7.29 -10.60
CA GLN A 144 15.08 -7.89 -11.03
C GLN A 144 15.12 -9.41 -10.88
N HIS A 145 14.29 -10.02 -9.99
CA HIS A 145 14.39 -11.44 -9.66
C HIS A 145 13.11 -12.26 -9.85
N ALA A 146 11.93 -11.62 -9.97
CA ALA A 146 10.70 -12.39 -10.18
C ALA A 146 10.62 -12.96 -11.60
N GLU A 147 10.22 -14.24 -11.71
CA GLU A 147 9.95 -14.93 -12.97
C GLU A 147 8.49 -14.79 -13.41
N PHE A 148 7.68 -14.11 -12.62
CA PHE A 148 6.28 -13.80 -12.90
C PHE A 148 6.08 -12.32 -13.19
N PRO A 149 5.05 -11.94 -13.96
CA PRO A 149 4.69 -10.55 -14.19
C PRO A 149 4.37 -9.80 -12.89
N VAL A 150 4.98 -8.61 -12.72
CA VAL A 150 4.79 -7.77 -11.52
C VAL A 150 4.10 -6.46 -11.90
N ALA A 151 3.14 -6.04 -11.08
CA ALA A 151 2.60 -4.69 -11.06
C ALA A 151 2.87 -4.05 -9.69
N ALA A 152 3.63 -2.96 -9.65
CA ALA A 152 3.89 -2.19 -8.42
C ALA A 152 2.99 -0.95 -8.41
N VAL A 153 1.99 -0.94 -7.53
CA VAL A 153 1.07 0.19 -7.37
C VAL A 153 1.63 1.15 -6.34
N ARG A 154 1.78 2.42 -6.71
CA ARG A 154 2.38 3.49 -5.90
C ARG A 154 1.31 4.51 -5.46
N PRO A 155 0.52 4.22 -4.40
CA PRO A 155 -0.43 5.18 -3.87
C PRO A 155 0.27 6.31 -3.11
N PRO A 156 -0.35 7.52 -3.09
CA PRO A 156 0.02 8.61 -2.20
C PRO A 156 -0.49 8.36 -0.77
N ILE A 157 -0.89 9.42 -0.07
CA ILE A 157 -1.58 9.28 1.22
C ILE A 157 -2.96 8.67 0.96
N VAL A 158 -3.20 7.49 1.51
CA VAL A 158 -4.53 6.88 1.51
C VAL A 158 -5.31 7.42 2.70
N ILE A 159 -6.54 7.86 2.46
CA ILE A 159 -7.45 8.39 3.48
C ILE A 159 -8.75 7.59 3.49
N GLY A 160 -9.38 7.53 4.65
CA GLY A 160 -10.68 6.87 4.83
C GLY A 160 -11.06 6.72 6.29
N GLU A 161 -12.25 6.21 6.53
CA GLU A 161 -12.80 6.01 7.88
C GLU A 161 -11.92 5.04 8.70
N HIS A 162 -11.39 4.02 8.03
CA HIS A 162 -10.60 2.96 8.65
C HIS A 162 -9.08 3.23 8.62
N ASP A 163 -8.66 4.47 8.30
CA ASP A 163 -7.24 4.83 8.29
C ASP A 163 -6.65 4.78 9.70
N TYR A 164 -5.94 3.69 9.99
CA TYR A 164 -5.22 3.50 11.24
C TYR A 164 -3.89 4.28 11.33
N THR A 165 -3.44 4.88 10.21
CA THR A 165 -2.22 5.69 10.18
C THR A 165 -2.45 7.09 10.74
N ASN A 166 -3.73 7.49 10.84
CA ASN A 166 -4.21 8.74 11.43
C ASN A 166 -3.61 10.01 10.81
N ARG A 167 -3.14 9.98 9.56
CA ARG A 167 -2.45 11.14 8.95
C ARG A 167 -3.35 12.37 8.83
N LEU A 168 -4.57 12.20 8.31
CA LEU A 168 -5.54 13.28 8.27
C LEU A 168 -6.11 13.57 9.67
N LYS A 169 -6.40 12.52 10.45
CA LYS A 169 -6.90 12.65 11.83
C LYS A 169 -5.97 13.43 12.75
N TYR A 170 -4.66 13.42 12.49
CA TYR A 170 -3.68 14.21 13.23
C TYR A 170 -4.01 15.71 13.15
N TYR A 171 -4.17 16.25 11.93
CA TYR A 171 -4.49 17.67 11.75
C TYR A 171 -5.87 18.02 12.31
N VAL A 172 -6.87 17.19 12.02
CA VAL A 172 -8.23 17.35 12.56
C VAL A 172 -8.22 17.36 14.09
N GLY A 173 -7.53 16.40 14.70
CA GLY A 173 -7.43 16.28 16.16
C GLY A 173 -6.77 17.51 16.80
N LYS A 174 -5.65 17.97 16.22
CA LYS A 174 -4.92 19.16 16.70
C LYS A 174 -5.77 20.42 16.64
N ILE A 175 -6.48 20.65 15.53
CA ILE A 175 -7.37 21.80 15.38
C ILE A 175 -8.55 21.71 16.34
N MET A 176 -9.17 20.54 16.44
CA MET A 176 -10.31 20.34 17.33
C MET A 176 -9.97 20.53 18.82
N SER A 177 -8.78 20.06 19.26
CA SER A 177 -8.32 20.23 20.64
C SER A 177 -7.77 21.63 20.94
N GLY A 178 -7.40 22.41 19.90
CA GLY A 178 -6.70 23.69 20.05
C GLY A 178 -5.23 23.52 20.41
N ASP A 179 -4.66 22.33 20.19
CA ASP A 179 -3.23 22.07 20.37
C ASP A 179 -2.40 22.67 19.26
N GLU A 180 -1.21 23.17 19.64
CA GLU A 180 -0.24 23.66 18.68
C GLU A 180 0.41 22.50 17.89
N PHE A 181 0.67 22.72 16.60
CA PHE A 181 1.43 21.80 15.75
C PHE A 181 2.28 22.55 14.74
N HIS A 182 3.31 21.85 14.21
CA HIS A 182 4.25 22.43 13.25
C HIS A 182 3.97 21.91 11.83
N LEU A 183 4.03 22.83 10.85
CA LEU A 183 4.01 22.51 9.42
C LEU A 183 5.42 22.70 8.84
N VAL A 184 6.10 21.59 8.56
CA VAL A 184 7.48 21.62 8.03
C VAL A 184 7.56 22.36 6.69
N ASN A 185 6.59 22.15 5.80
CA ASN A 185 6.48 22.84 4.52
C ASN A 185 5.00 23.05 4.17
N SER A 186 4.47 24.22 4.55
CA SER A 186 3.06 24.57 4.37
C SER A 186 2.64 24.69 2.90
N ASP A 187 3.59 25.02 2.00
CA ASP A 187 3.36 25.15 0.56
C ASP A 187 3.54 23.84 -0.22
N ALA A 188 3.99 22.75 0.45
CA ALA A 188 4.11 21.45 -0.20
C ALA A 188 2.75 20.99 -0.74
N TYR A 189 2.77 20.52 -1.98
CA TYR A 189 1.61 19.83 -2.55
C TYR A 189 1.54 18.41 -2.03
N ILE A 190 0.33 18.02 -1.64
CA ILE A 190 -0.02 16.67 -1.24
C ILE A 190 -1.16 16.17 -2.13
N ASP A 191 -1.18 14.89 -2.35
CA ASP A 191 -2.21 14.17 -3.09
C ASP A 191 -2.72 12.99 -2.25
N PHE A 192 -3.95 12.60 -2.52
CA PHE A 192 -4.65 11.57 -1.77
C PHE A 192 -5.29 10.55 -2.72
N ILE A 193 -5.65 9.43 -2.15
CA ILE A 193 -6.59 8.47 -2.72
C ILE A 193 -7.46 7.93 -1.58
N SER A 194 -8.75 7.70 -1.83
CA SER A 194 -9.59 7.09 -0.80
C SER A 194 -9.27 5.59 -0.63
N GLU A 195 -9.55 5.04 0.56
CA GLU A 195 -9.38 3.61 0.82
C GLU A 195 -10.21 2.74 -0.13
N GLU A 196 -11.37 3.25 -0.57
CA GLU A 196 -12.23 2.57 -1.51
C GLU A 196 -11.65 2.59 -2.93
N GLU A 197 -11.24 3.77 -3.43
CA GLU A 197 -10.67 3.93 -4.78
C GLU A 197 -9.40 3.09 -4.96
N ILE A 198 -8.48 3.10 -3.99
CA ILE A 198 -7.26 2.28 -4.09
C ILE A 198 -7.57 0.78 -4.03
N GLY A 199 -8.56 0.36 -3.21
CA GLY A 199 -9.01 -1.03 -3.18
C GLY A 199 -9.54 -1.49 -4.53
N GLN A 200 -10.41 -0.70 -5.16
CA GLN A 200 -10.95 -0.96 -6.49
C GLN A 200 -9.85 -0.94 -7.57
N PHE A 201 -8.94 0.03 -7.51
CA PHE A 201 -7.83 0.13 -8.46
C PHE A 201 -6.89 -1.08 -8.37
N LEU A 202 -6.56 -1.54 -7.17
CA LEU A 202 -5.75 -2.75 -6.96
C LEU A 202 -6.45 -3.99 -7.56
N ALA A 203 -7.75 -4.16 -7.34
CA ALA A 203 -8.50 -5.26 -7.94
C ALA A 203 -8.45 -5.19 -9.48
N TRP A 204 -8.72 -4.02 -10.06
CA TRP A 204 -8.66 -3.81 -11.50
C TRP A 204 -7.27 -4.10 -12.08
N ILE A 205 -6.20 -3.58 -11.48
CA ILE A 205 -4.81 -3.80 -11.93
C ILE A 205 -4.47 -5.30 -11.91
N GLY A 206 -4.86 -6.01 -10.85
CA GLY A 206 -4.60 -7.43 -10.72
C GLY A 206 -5.32 -8.27 -11.77
N LEU A 207 -6.53 -7.88 -12.16
CA LEU A 207 -7.33 -8.57 -13.17
C LEU A 207 -6.99 -8.17 -14.60
N SER A 208 -6.28 -7.06 -14.80
CA SER A 208 -5.82 -6.56 -16.10
C SER A 208 -4.54 -7.27 -16.57
N THR A 209 -4.10 -6.96 -17.78
CA THR A 209 -2.80 -7.41 -18.33
C THR A 209 -1.65 -6.46 -18.02
N PHE A 210 -1.89 -5.36 -17.31
CA PHE A 210 -0.88 -4.37 -16.99
C PHE A 210 0.23 -4.94 -16.12
N THR A 211 1.48 -4.60 -16.43
CA THR A 211 2.69 -4.88 -15.64
C THR A 211 3.55 -3.62 -15.56
N GLY A 212 4.46 -3.57 -14.60
CA GLY A 212 5.28 -2.39 -14.37
C GLY A 212 4.82 -1.56 -13.17
N ALA A 213 5.47 -0.43 -12.94
CA ALA A 213 5.09 0.50 -11.90
C ALA A 213 3.96 1.42 -12.37
N VAL A 214 3.07 1.81 -11.46
CA VAL A 214 1.96 2.73 -11.73
C VAL A 214 1.61 3.58 -10.52
N ASN A 215 1.45 4.86 -10.74
CA ASN A 215 0.91 5.78 -9.74
C ASN A 215 -0.61 5.63 -9.64
N ALA A 216 -1.11 5.55 -8.41
CA ALA A 216 -2.54 5.46 -8.14
C ALA A 216 -2.96 6.64 -7.24
N THR A 217 -3.57 7.65 -7.81
CA THR A 217 -3.99 8.86 -7.07
C THR A 217 -5.35 9.33 -7.55
N SER A 218 -6.15 9.93 -6.66
CA SER A 218 -7.34 10.68 -7.07
C SER A 218 -6.95 11.93 -7.84
N LYS A 219 -7.87 12.46 -8.63
CA LYS A 219 -7.62 13.64 -9.45
C LYS A 219 -7.43 14.88 -8.58
N GLY A 220 -6.31 15.58 -8.78
CA GLY A 220 -5.99 16.84 -8.12
C GLY A 220 -4.89 16.71 -7.10
N LYS A 221 -4.52 17.87 -6.54
CA LYS A 221 -3.54 18.03 -5.48
C LYS A 221 -3.91 19.26 -4.66
N ILE A 222 -3.54 19.30 -3.39
CA ILE A 222 -3.81 20.42 -2.49
C ILE A 222 -2.52 20.83 -1.77
N LYS A 223 -2.33 22.10 -1.49
CA LYS A 223 -1.24 22.51 -0.59
C LYS A 223 -1.59 22.14 0.85
N LEU A 224 -0.58 21.81 1.64
CA LEU A 224 -0.79 21.45 3.04
C LEU A 224 -1.49 22.57 3.83
N LYS A 225 -1.12 23.84 3.60
CA LYS A 225 -1.81 24.97 4.21
C LYS A 225 -3.28 25.08 3.81
N ASP A 226 -3.61 24.79 2.54
CA ASP A 226 -4.98 24.86 2.04
C ASP A 226 -5.83 23.71 2.64
N LEU A 227 -5.22 22.54 2.87
CA LEU A 227 -5.86 21.46 3.61
C LEU A 227 -6.17 21.89 5.06
N VAL A 228 -5.23 22.54 5.74
CA VAL A 228 -5.46 23.05 7.10
C VAL A 228 -6.61 24.05 7.11
N HIS A 229 -6.65 24.99 6.16
CA HIS A 229 -7.75 25.96 6.03
C HIS A 229 -9.11 25.30 5.80
N LEU A 230 -9.16 24.22 5.01
CA LEU A 230 -10.39 23.44 4.82
C LEU A 230 -10.85 22.79 6.14
N ILE A 231 -9.91 22.24 6.91
CA ILE A 231 -10.23 21.63 8.21
C ILE A 231 -10.71 22.69 9.21
N GLU A 232 -10.09 23.90 9.23
CA GLU A 232 -10.53 25.03 10.06
C GLU A 232 -11.97 25.43 9.74
N ALA A 233 -12.28 25.57 8.45
CA ALA A 233 -13.61 25.92 8.00
C ALA A 233 -14.68 24.92 8.42
N GLU A 234 -14.41 23.62 8.24
CA GLU A 234 -15.32 22.54 8.66
C GLU A 234 -15.42 22.40 10.17
N ALA A 235 -14.32 22.57 10.89
CA ALA A 235 -14.28 22.48 12.35
C ALA A 235 -14.86 23.71 13.06
N GLY A 236 -14.96 24.85 12.40
CA GLY A 236 -15.30 26.14 13.00
C GLY A 236 -14.27 26.60 14.04
N LYS A 237 -13.00 26.22 13.86
CA LYS A 237 -11.88 26.51 14.79
C LYS A 237 -10.62 26.85 14.01
N GLU A 238 -9.83 27.78 14.55
CA GLU A 238 -8.53 28.17 13.98
C GLU A 238 -7.41 27.21 14.42
N ALA A 239 -6.49 26.92 13.50
CA ALA A 239 -5.30 26.13 13.77
C ALA A 239 -4.26 26.96 14.54
N ARG A 240 -3.60 26.35 15.52
CA ARG A 240 -2.46 26.94 16.21
C ARG A 240 -1.18 26.36 15.64
N ILE A 241 -0.59 27.10 14.66
CA ILE A 241 0.61 26.64 13.95
C ILE A 241 1.84 27.28 14.58
N SER A 242 2.79 26.44 15.04
CA SER A 242 4.09 26.94 15.51
C SER A 242 5.03 27.23 14.35
N LEU A 243 5.83 28.28 14.52
CA LEU A 243 6.87 28.68 13.56
C LEU A 243 8.17 27.88 13.73
N ASN A 244 8.34 27.21 14.88
CA ASN A 244 9.51 26.42 15.20
C ASN A 244 9.15 24.94 15.30
N PRO A 245 10.03 24.00 14.83
CA PRO A 245 9.84 22.59 15.09
C PRO A 245 9.83 22.33 16.60
N ILE A 246 8.83 21.56 17.05
CA ILE A 246 8.70 21.09 18.44
C ILE A 246 9.64 19.94 18.68
#